data_f19a1718c6b16e242534fd8af299d02d
#
_entry.id   f19a1718c6b16e242534fd8af299d02d
#
_cell.length_a   1.000
_cell.length_b   1.000
_cell.length_c   1.000
_cell.angle_alpha   90.00
_cell.angle_beta   90.00
_cell.angle_gamma   90.00
#
_symmetry.space_group_name_H-M   'P 1'
#
loop_
_entity.id
_entity.type
_entity.pdbx_description
1 polymer ?
#
loop_
_entity_poly.entity_id
_entity_poly.type
_entity_poly.pdbx_seq_one_letter_code
_entity_poly.pdbx_strand_id
1 'polypeptide(L)'
;MSKRKLIIQLAGPRGFCAGVDRAIEIVEKSLEKFGAPVYVRHEIVHNKYVVDELRKKGAIFVEELDEVPEDAPIIFSAHGVPKSVREEAQHRNMVHIDATCPLVTKVHVDAKRHQGEGRTVVLIGHAGHPEVIGILGQLPEGQILLVENVEQAETVVVANPNNLSFVTQTTLSVDDTAEIITALERRFPNIE
;
A
#
# COMPACT_ATOMS: atom_id res chain seq x y z
N MET A 1 44.79 -9.71 19.47
CA MET A 1 43.30 -9.81 19.45
C MET A 1 42.88 -10.68 18.25
N SER A 2 42.33 -11.84 18.49
CA SER A 2 41.83 -12.74 17.41
C SER A 2 40.59 -12.07 16.78
N LYS A 3 40.63 -11.81 15.46
CA LYS A 3 39.46 -11.37 14.72
C LYS A 3 38.41 -12.49 14.74
N ARG A 4 37.25 -12.25 15.34
CA ARG A 4 36.12 -13.21 15.29
C ARG A 4 35.74 -13.41 13.83
N LYS A 5 35.67 -14.67 13.41
CA LYS A 5 35.22 -15.02 12.06
C LYS A 5 33.71 -14.77 11.96
N LEU A 6 33.31 -13.90 11.05
CA LEU A 6 31.89 -13.66 10.72
C LEU A 6 31.43 -14.79 9.79
N ILE A 7 30.34 -15.43 10.15
CA ILE A 7 29.65 -16.42 9.29
C ILE A 7 28.35 -15.78 8.82
N ILE A 8 28.21 -15.64 7.50
CA ILE A 8 26.99 -15.12 6.86
C ILE A 8 26.25 -16.31 6.25
N GLN A 9 25.01 -16.53 6.71
CA GLN A 9 24.11 -17.53 6.15
C GLN A 9 23.04 -16.81 5.32
N LEU A 10 22.91 -17.21 4.05
CA LEU A 10 21.87 -16.67 3.17
C LEU A 10 20.62 -17.54 3.26
N ALA A 11 19.48 -16.92 3.49
CA ALA A 11 18.20 -17.62 3.45
C ALA A 11 17.89 -18.08 2.02
N GLY A 12 17.17 -19.17 1.90
CA GLY A 12 16.64 -19.70 0.64
C GLY A 12 15.20 -20.19 0.86
N PRO A 13 14.23 -19.82 0.00
CA PRO A 13 14.37 -18.86 -1.12
C PRO A 13 14.59 -17.42 -0.67
N ARG A 14 15.14 -16.59 -1.57
CA ARG A 14 15.37 -15.16 -1.34
C ARG A 14 15.19 -14.38 -2.65
N GLY A 15 14.92 -13.10 -2.55
CA GLY A 15 14.70 -12.18 -3.67
C GLY A 15 13.49 -11.30 -3.42
N PHE A 16 13.10 -10.56 -4.43
CA PHE A 16 11.86 -9.78 -4.39
C PHE A 16 10.64 -10.67 -4.66
N CYS A 17 9.48 -10.24 -4.17
CA CYS A 17 8.22 -10.86 -4.59
C CYS A 17 7.82 -10.33 -5.99
N ALA A 18 6.93 -11.05 -6.66
CA ALA A 18 6.46 -10.67 -7.99
C ALA A 18 5.85 -9.26 -8.06
N GLY A 19 5.26 -8.77 -6.96
CA GLY A 19 4.71 -7.40 -6.88
C GLY A 19 5.79 -6.34 -6.92
N VAL A 20 6.91 -6.56 -6.21
CA VAL A 20 8.07 -5.67 -6.21
C VAL A 20 8.78 -5.69 -7.56
N ASP A 21 9.06 -6.88 -8.12
CA ASP A 21 9.69 -7.01 -9.43
C ASP A 21 8.87 -6.29 -10.51
N ARG A 22 7.54 -6.50 -10.51
CA ARG A 22 6.63 -5.81 -11.45
C ARG A 22 6.68 -4.29 -11.30
N ALA A 23 6.71 -3.78 -10.09
CA ALA A 23 6.73 -2.33 -9.85
C ALA A 23 8.04 -1.69 -10.36
N ILE A 24 9.18 -2.35 -10.10
CA ILE A 24 10.48 -1.92 -10.63
C ILE A 24 10.48 -1.93 -12.17
N GLU A 25 10.02 -3.03 -12.77
CA GLU A 25 9.96 -3.20 -14.21
C GLU A 25 9.08 -2.13 -14.89
N ILE A 26 7.98 -1.72 -14.26
CA ILE A 26 7.12 -0.65 -14.75
C ILE A 26 7.89 0.68 -14.84
N VAL A 27 8.67 1.04 -13.82
CA VAL A 27 9.47 2.26 -13.85
C VAL A 27 10.53 2.19 -14.94
N GLU A 28 11.25 1.07 -15.06
CA GLU A 28 12.29 0.87 -16.07
C GLU A 28 11.72 0.95 -17.50
N LYS A 29 10.63 0.25 -17.76
CA LYS A 29 9.93 0.32 -19.06
C LYS A 29 9.36 1.71 -19.36
N SER A 30 8.95 2.45 -18.33
CA SER A 30 8.48 3.82 -18.52
C SER A 30 9.63 4.75 -18.88
N LEU A 31 10.81 4.59 -18.27
CA LEU A 31 12.02 5.31 -18.65
C LEU A 31 12.45 4.99 -20.09
N GLU A 32 12.35 3.73 -20.50
CA GLU A 32 12.62 3.33 -21.89
C GLU A 32 11.64 3.95 -22.89
N LYS A 33 10.36 4.00 -22.54
CA LYS A 33 9.28 4.44 -23.43
C LYS A 33 9.20 5.96 -23.57
N PHE A 34 9.31 6.68 -22.45
CA PHE A 34 9.07 8.13 -22.40
C PHE A 34 10.37 8.94 -22.35
N GLY A 35 11.50 8.29 -22.04
CA GLY A 35 12.75 8.96 -21.69
C GLY A 35 12.73 9.50 -20.25
N ALA A 36 13.90 9.95 -19.78
CA ALA A 36 14.00 10.61 -18.50
C ALA A 36 13.64 12.11 -18.64
N PRO A 37 13.01 12.72 -17.62
CA PRO A 37 12.58 12.13 -16.36
C PRO A 37 11.21 11.40 -16.43
N VAL A 38 11.03 10.39 -15.57
CA VAL A 38 9.74 9.78 -15.26
C VAL A 38 9.47 10.01 -13.78
N TYR A 39 8.28 10.46 -13.44
CA TYR A 39 7.91 10.76 -12.06
C TYR A 39 7.28 9.55 -11.38
N VAL A 40 7.55 9.36 -10.10
CA VAL A 40 7.00 8.26 -9.29
C VAL A 40 6.47 8.84 -7.99
N ARG A 41 5.17 8.66 -7.73
CA ARG A 41 4.56 9.14 -6.49
C ARG A 41 4.88 8.18 -5.34
N HIS A 42 5.53 8.70 -4.30
CA HIS A 42 6.19 7.98 -3.21
C HIS A 42 7.31 7.06 -3.71
N GLU A 43 8.04 6.44 -2.80
CA GLU A 43 8.97 5.37 -3.16
C GLU A 43 8.23 4.24 -3.85
N ILE A 44 8.75 3.74 -4.97
CA ILE A 44 8.10 2.66 -5.72
C ILE A 44 7.90 1.41 -4.86
N VAL A 45 8.86 1.13 -4.00
CA VAL A 45 8.87 0.11 -2.96
C VAL A 45 9.76 0.58 -1.81
N HIS A 46 9.56 0.09 -0.58
CA HIS A 46 10.41 0.41 0.57
C HIS A 46 11.77 -0.29 0.50
N ASN A 47 12.57 0.07 -0.49
CA ASN A 47 13.94 -0.43 -0.64
C ASN A 47 14.84 0.68 -1.16
N LYS A 48 15.65 1.24 -0.26
CA LYS A 48 16.54 2.36 -0.58
C LYS A 48 17.46 2.08 -1.77
N TYR A 49 18.02 0.88 -1.87
CA TYR A 49 18.88 0.51 -2.98
C TYR A 49 18.15 0.59 -4.32
N VAL A 50 16.95 0.05 -4.40
CA VAL A 50 16.09 0.10 -5.60
C VAL A 50 15.77 1.54 -5.96
N VAL A 51 15.34 2.34 -5.00
CA VAL A 51 15.01 3.76 -5.20
C VAL A 51 16.22 4.54 -5.72
N ASP A 52 17.40 4.34 -5.11
CA ASP A 52 18.62 5.01 -5.53
C ASP A 52 19.07 4.60 -6.94
N GLU A 53 18.91 3.32 -7.33
CA GLU A 53 19.21 2.86 -8.69
C GLU A 53 18.24 3.44 -9.72
N LEU A 54 16.96 3.52 -9.41
CA LEU A 54 15.98 4.13 -10.32
C LEU A 54 16.19 5.64 -10.46
N ARG A 55 16.60 6.36 -9.38
CA ARG A 55 17.01 7.77 -9.46
C ARG A 55 18.18 7.97 -10.42
N LYS A 56 19.19 7.11 -10.36
CA LYS A 56 20.34 7.16 -11.30
C LYS A 56 19.93 6.97 -12.75
N LYS A 57 18.86 6.20 -12.98
CA LYS A 57 18.29 5.96 -14.33
C LYS A 57 17.38 7.11 -14.82
N GLY A 58 17.07 8.07 -13.95
CA GLY A 58 16.26 9.25 -14.27
C GLY A 58 14.84 9.25 -13.74
N ALA A 59 14.52 8.38 -12.80
CA ALA A 59 13.25 8.47 -12.05
C ALA A 59 13.32 9.59 -11.01
N ILE A 60 12.27 10.40 -10.91
CA ILE A 60 12.09 11.45 -9.90
C ILE A 60 10.96 11.03 -8.98
N PHE A 61 11.25 10.92 -7.69
CA PHE A 61 10.26 10.56 -6.68
C PHE A 61 9.67 11.83 -6.09
N VAL A 62 8.35 11.91 -6.08
CA VAL A 62 7.55 13.04 -5.59
C VAL A 62 6.53 12.57 -4.56
N GLU A 63 6.08 13.47 -3.72
CA GLU A 63 5.04 13.17 -2.73
C GLU A 63 3.64 13.45 -3.30
N GLU A 64 3.48 14.58 -4.02
CA GLU A 64 2.20 15.02 -4.54
C GLU A 64 2.20 15.26 -6.06
N LEU A 65 1.01 15.28 -6.66
CA LEU A 65 0.87 15.43 -8.11
C LEU A 65 1.22 16.83 -8.63
N ASP A 66 1.16 17.85 -7.80
CA ASP A 66 1.48 19.22 -8.16
C ASP A 66 3.00 19.45 -8.38
N GLU A 67 3.83 18.54 -7.88
CA GLU A 67 5.27 18.52 -8.15
C GLU A 67 5.61 18.00 -9.56
N VAL A 68 4.62 17.45 -10.29
CA VAL A 68 4.83 16.84 -11.59
C VAL A 68 4.44 17.81 -12.70
N PRO A 69 5.34 18.09 -13.69
CA PRO A 69 5.01 18.87 -14.87
C PRO A 69 3.83 18.28 -15.66
N GLU A 70 3.01 19.15 -16.28
CA GLU A 70 1.75 18.75 -16.94
C GLU A 70 1.93 17.67 -18.02
N ASP A 71 3.03 17.71 -18.75
CA ASP A 71 3.30 16.78 -19.87
C ASP A 71 4.13 15.54 -19.44
N ALA A 72 4.48 15.41 -18.15
CA ALA A 72 5.33 14.33 -17.70
C ALA A 72 4.52 13.11 -17.23
N PRO A 73 5.00 11.87 -17.51
CA PRO A 73 4.35 10.67 -17.02
C PRO A 73 4.58 10.50 -15.52
N ILE A 74 3.51 10.10 -14.81
CA ILE A 74 3.57 9.74 -13.40
C ILE A 74 3.24 8.27 -13.17
N ILE A 75 3.96 7.62 -12.27
CA ILE A 75 3.75 6.24 -11.84
C ILE A 75 3.25 6.23 -10.40
N PHE A 76 2.13 5.56 -10.15
CA PHE A 76 1.67 5.27 -8.79
C PHE A 76 2.41 4.06 -8.26
N SER A 77 2.98 4.17 -7.04
CA SER A 77 3.83 3.15 -6.43
C SER A 77 3.09 1.83 -6.15
N ALA A 78 3.85 0.80 -5.78
CA ALA A 78 3.29 -0.50 -5.42
C ALA A 78 2.28 -0.47 -4.26
N HIS A 79 2.33 0.55 -3.43
CA HIS A 79 1.45 0.74 -2.27
C HIS A 79 0.01 1.13 -2.64
N GLY A 80 -0.23 1.52 -3.89
CA GLY A 80 -1.51 2.07 -4.33
C GLY A 80 -1.72 3.51 -3.89
N VAL A 81 -2.82 4.10 -4.34
CA VAL A 81 -3.17 5.49 -4.06
C VAL A 81 -4.66 5.63 -3.70
N PRO A 82 -5.05 6.67 -2.94
CA PRO A 82 -6.44 7.05 -2.76
C PRO A 82 -7.17 7.25 -4.09
N LYS A 83 -8.48 7.06 -4.09
CA LYS A 83 -9.33 7.30 -5.27
C LYS A 83 -9.20 8.75 -5.75
N SER A 84 -9.14 9.72 -4.83
CA SER A 84 -8.97 11.14 -5.13
C SER A 84 -7.72 11.46 -5.95
N VAL A 85 -6.61 10.80 -5.68
CA VAL A 85 -5.35 10.98 -6.44
C VAL A 85 -5.50 10.50 -7.89
N ARG A 86 -6.21 9.41 -8.11
CA ARG A 86 -6.50 8.94 -9.49
C ARG A 86 -7.43 9.90 -10.24
N GLU A 87 -8.47 10.38 -9.55
CA GLU A 87 -9.43 11.34 -10.09
C GLU A 87 -8.73 12.67 -10.43
N GLU A 88 -7.84 13.15 -9.56
CA GLU A 88 -7.03 14.33 -9.81
C GLU A 88 -6.13 14.18 -11.03
N ALA A 89 -5.38 13.07 -11.12
CA ALA A 89 -4.53 12.79 -12.28
C ALA A 89 -5.34 12.74 -13.59
N GLN A 90 -6.55 12.16 -13.56
CA GLN A 90 -7.46 12.14 -14.69
C GLN A 90 -7.98 13.54 -15.04
N HIS A 91 -8.39 14.32 -14.05
CA HIS A 91 -8.88 15.69 -14.24
C HIS A 91 -7.81 16.62 -14.84
N ARG A 92 -6.54 16.40 -14.44
CA ARG A 92 -5.38 17.12 -14.98
C ARG A 92 -4.89 16.56 -16.31
N ASN A 93 -5.56 15.54 -16.88
CA ASN A 93 -5.16 14.82 -18.11
C ASN A 93 -3.72 14.27 -18.08
N MET A 94 -3.21 13.91 -16.89
CA MET A 94 -1.86 13.37 -16.73
C MET A 94 -1.75 11.96 -17.31
N VAL A 95 -0.63 11.67 -17.97
CA VAL A 95 -0.28 10.29 -18.33
C VAL A 95 0.14 9.56 -17.06
N HIS A 96 -0.77 8.75 -16.52
CA HIS A 96 -0.49 8.00 -15.28
C HIS A 96 -0.42 6.49 -15.54
N ILE A 97 0.49 5.84 -14.85
CA ILE A 97 0.75 4.39 -14.92
C ILE A 97 0.62 3.81 -13.52
N ASP A 98 -0.17 2.76 -13.39
CA ASP A 98 -0.45 2.14 -12.09
C ASP A 98 0.46 0.94 -11.83
N ALA A 99 1.42 1.10 -10.92
CA ALA A 99 2.28 0.03 -10.46
C ALA A 99 1.78 -0.64 -9.16
N THR A 100 0.57 -0.34 -8.70
CA THR A 100 -0.02 -0.94 -7.49
C THR A 100 0.13 -2.47 -7.53
N CYS A 101 0.63 -3.03 -6.43
CA CYS A 101 0.73 -4.48 -6.26
C CYS A 101 -0.64 -5.15 -6.40
N PRO A 102 -0.77 -6.25 -7.16
CA PRO A 102 -2.05 -6.96 -7.30
C PRO A 102 -2.70 -7.36 -5.98
N LEU A 103 -1.92 -7.68 -4.95
CA LEU A 103 -2.44 -7.98 -3.61
C LEU A 103 -3.05 -6.74 -2.94
N VAL A 104 -2.41 -5.58 -3.08
CA VAL A 104 -2.98 -4.31 -2.60
C VAL A 104 -4.25 -3.95 -3.37
N THR A 105 -4.25 -4.15 -4.70
CA THR A 105 -5.47 -3.98 -5.51
C THR A 105 -6.60 -4.87 -5.02
N LYS A 106 -6.29 -6.12 -4.64
CA LYS A 106 -7.29 -7.03 -4.06
C LYS A 106 -7.89 -6.47 -2.78
N VAL A 107 -7.08 -5.94 -1.85
CA VAL A 107 -7.57 -5.30 -0.62
C VAL A 107 -8.49 -4.11 -0.94
N HIS A 108 -8.12 -3.27 -1.92
CA HIS A 108 -8.98 -2.16 -2.37
C HIS A 108 -10.35 -2.65 -2.90
N VAL A 109 -10.35 -3.74 -3.65
CA VAL A 109 -11.59 -4.35 -4.19
C VAL A 109 -12.42 -4.95 -3.07
N ASP A 110 -11.80 -5.70 -2.15
CA ASP A 110 -12.48 -6.33 -1.03
C ASP A 110 -13.11 -5.27 -0.10
N ALA A 111 -12.39 -4.20 0.23
CA ALA A 111 -12.93 -3.10 1.03
C ALA A 111 -14.17 -2.46 0.38
N LYS A 112 -14.12 -2.19 -0.93
CA LYS A 112 -15.27 -1.65 -1.69
C LYS A 112 -16.45 -2.62 -1.74
N ARG A 113 -16.18 -3.93 -1.92
CA ARG A 113 -17.21 -4.96 -1.95
C ARG A 113 -17.94 -5.05 -0.62
N HIS A 114 -17.20 -5.12 0.48
CA HIS A 114 -17.78 -5.16 1.83
C HIS A 114 -18.62 -3.92 2.14
N GLN A 115 -18.12 -2.74 1.79
CA GLN A 115 -18.89 -1.50 1.93
C GLN A 115 -20.15 -1.51 1.07
N GLY A 116 -20.06 -2.01 -0.17
CA GLY A 116 -21.23 -2.17 -1.06
C GLY A 116 -22.28 -3.14 -0.54
N GLU A 117 -21.90 -4.09 0.32
CA GLU A 117 -22.78 -5.00 1.08
C GLU A 117 -23.33 -4.33 2.36
N GLY A 118 -23.03 -3.05 2.60
CA GLY A 118 -23.49 -2.29 3.75
C GLY A 118 -22.69 -2.53 5.03
N ARG A 119 -21.52 -3.18 4.93
CA ARG A 119 -20.65 -3.47 6.08
C ARG A 119 -19.78 -2.25 6.42
N THR A 120 -19.51 -2.05 7.70
CA THR A 120 -18.40 -1.20 8.12
C THR A 120 -17.11 -2.01 8.00
N VAL A 121 -16.09 -1.45 7.35
CA VAL A 121 -14.80 -2.11 7.14
C VAL A 121 -13.82 -1.68 8.24
N VAL A 122 -13.18 -2.65 8.90
CA VAL A 122 -12.06 -2.43 9.80
C VAL A 122 -10.78 -2.71 9.02
N LEU A 123 -9.87 -1.74 8.95
CA LEU A 123 -8.55 -1.91 8.36
C LEU A 123 -7.53 -2.14 9.48
N ILE A 124 -6.87 -3.29 9.46
CA ILE A 124 -5.71 -3.54 10.33
C ILE A 124 -4.46 -3.07 9.58
N GLY A 125 -3.74 -2.09 10.15
CA GLY A 125 -2.56 -1.50 9.49
C GLY A 125 -1.92 -0.40 10.31
N HIS A 126 -0.82 0.15 9.82
CA HIS A 126 -0.08 1.23 10.49
C HIS A 126 -0.47 2.59 9.93
N ALA A 127 -0.90 3.50 10.80
CA ALA A 127 -1.21 4.88 10.43
C ALA A 127 -0.04 5.56 9.70
N GLY A 128 -0.36 6.34 8.67
CA GLY A 128 0.66 7.06 7.88
C GLY A 128 1.39 6.20 6.83
N HIS A 129 1.23 4.88 6.84
CA HIS A 129 1.82 4.05 5.79
C HIS A 129 1.12 4.30 4.44
N PRO A 130 1.85 4.48 3.31
CA PRO A 130 1.25 4.77 2.00
C PRO A 130 0.16 3.78 1.57
N GLU A 131 0.34 2.47 1.82
CA GLU A 131 -0.68 1.46 1.53
C GLU A 131 -1.96 1.69 2.34
N VAL A 132 -1.82 2.00 3.64
CA VAL A 132 -2.96 2.27 4.53
C VAL A 132 -3.70 3.53 4.08
N ILE A 133 -2.98 4.60 3.73
CA ILE A 133 -3.56 5.82 3.16
C ILE A 133 -4.31 5.50 1.86
N GLY A 134 -3.71 4.67 1.00
CA GLY A 134 -4.31 4.20 -0.25
C GLY A 134 -5.62 3.45 -0.02
N ILE A 135 -5.67 2.54 0.97
CA ILE A 135 -6.86 1.74 1.30
C ILE A 135 -7.94 2.63 1.93
N LEU A 136 -7.60 3.45 2.93
CA LEU A 136 -8.54 4.39 3.57
C LEU A 136 -9.21 5.28 2.53
N GLY A 137 -8.44 5.78 1.56
CA GLY A 137 -8.94 6.63 0.49
C GLY A 137 -9.76 5.94 -0.61
N GLN A 138 -10.08 4.63 -0.48
CA GLN A 138 -10.98 3.95 -1.41
C GLN A 138 -12.45 4.17 -1.09
N LEU A 139 -12.79 4.49 0.15
CA LEU A 139 -14.15 4.66 0.64
C LEU A 139 -14.36 6.07 1.18
N PRO A 140 -15.62 6.52 1.31
CA PRO A 140 -15.93 7.77 1.99
C PRO A 140 -15.43 7.75 3.44
N GLU A 141 -15.13 8.92 3.97
CA GLU A 141 -14.71 9.10 5.37
C GLU A 141 -15.69 8.44 6.34
N GLY A 142 -15.18 7.76 7.35
CA GLY A 142 -15.97 7.04 8.35
C GLY A 142 -16.52 5.68 7.92
N GLN A 143 -16.35 5.26 6.67
CA GLN A 143 -16.79 3.94 6.17
C GLN A 143 -15.74 2.85 6.41
N ILE A 144 -14.51 3.23 6.72
CA ILE A 144 -13.40 2.36 7.05
C ILE A 144 -12.71 2.86 8.31
N LEU A 145 -12.48 1.97 9.27
CA LEU A 145 -11.91 2.29 10.57
C LEU A 145 -10.53 1.64 10.69
N LEU A 146 -9.51 2.44 11.00
CA LEU A 146 -8.16 1.92 11.20
C LEU A 146 -7.98 1.38 12.62
N VAL A 147 -7.36 0.21 12.71
CA VAL A 147 -6.93 -0.44 13.95
C VAL A 147 -5.48 -0.88 13.79
N GLU A 148 -4.60 -0.43 14.68
CA GLU A 148 -3.16 -0.68 14.59
C GLU A 148 -2.66 -1.76 15.55
N ASN A 149 -3.42 -2.01 16.64
CA ASN A 149 -3.01 -2.90 17.72
C ASN A 149 -4.22 -3.46 18.48
N VAL A 150 -3.96 -4.39 19.40
CA VAL A 150 -4.99 -5.06 20.21
C VAL A 150 -5.78 -4.06 21.04
N GLU A 151 -5.15 -3.04 21.65
CA GLU A 151 -5.85 -2.04 22.48
C GLU A 151 -6.88 -1.27 21.65
N GLN A 152 -6.53 -0.87 20.44
CA GLN A 152 -7.48 -0.22 19.51
C GLN A 152 -8.59 -1.20 19.07
N ALA A 153 -8.27 -2.47 18.83
CA ALA A 153 -9.27 -3.50 18.53
C ALA A 153 -10.28 -3.66 19.66
N GLU A 154 -9.83 -3.59 20.92
CA GLU A 154 -10.68 -3.67 22.11
C GLU A 154 -11.58 -2.45 22.31
N THR A 155 -11.21 -1.29 21.78
CA THR A 155 -11.88 -0.02 22.05
C THR A 155 -12.58 0.59 20.83
N VAL A 156 -12.33 0.09 19.61
CA VAL A 156 -12.94 0.63 18.39
C VAL A 156 -14.46 0.68 18.49
N VAL A 157 -15.02 1.82 18.12
CA VAL A 157 -16.48 2.04 18.13
C VAL A 157 -17.00 1.89 16.70
N VAL A 158 -18.02 1.05 16.54
CA VAL A 158 -18.64 0.72 15.26
C VAL A 158 -20.13 1.01 15.30
N ALA A 159 -20.69 1.48 14.20
CA ALA A 159 -22.11 1.84 14.13
C ALA A 159 -23.03 0.60 14.20
N ASN A 160 -22.65 -0.50 13.54
CA ASN A 160 -23.40 -1.75 13.54
C ASN A 160 -22.47 -2.95 13.81
N PRO A 161 -22.43 -3.46 15.04
CA PRO A 161 -21.55 -4.56 15.43
C PRO A 161 -21.87 -5.90 14.77
N ASN A 162 -23.03 -6.03 14.14
CA ASN A 162 -23.46 -7.28 13.47
C ASN A 162 -23.20 -7.29 11.96
N ASN A 163 -22.65 -6.21 11.40
CA ASN A 163 -22.41 -6.10 9.97
C ASN A 163 -21.03 -5.47 9.72
N LEU A 164 -19.99 -6.22 10.02
CA LEU A 164 -18.59 -5.81 9.94
C LEU A 164 -17.80 -6.76 9.06
N SER A 165 -16.76 -6.24 8.46
CA SER A 165 -15.68 -7.01 7.87
C SER A 165 -14.34 -6.38 8.20
N PHE A 166 -13.26 -7.14 8.08
CA PHE A 166 -11.93 -6.58 8.18
C PHE A 166 -11.11 -6.87 6.94
N VAL A 167 -10.14 -6.00 6.70
CA VAL A 167 -9.06 -6.17 5.71
C VAL A 167 -7.75 -5.80 6.39
N THR A 168 -6.62 -6.29 5.86
CA THR A 168 -5.30 -6.04 6.45
C THR A 168 -4.37 -5.36 5.46
N GLN A 169 -3.47 -4.53 5.96
CA GLN A 169 -2.29 -4.13 5.22
C GLN A 169 -1.48 -5.38 4.84
N THR A 170 -0.95 -5.43 3.60
CA THR A 170 -0.38 -6.66 3.03
C THR A 170 0.98 -7.06 3.61
N THR A 171 1.64 -6.17 4.36
CA THR A 171 3.01 -6.37 4.87
C THR A 171 3.09 -6.54 6.38
N LEU A 172 1.98 -6.81 7.04
CA LEU A 172 1.96 -7.04 8.49
C LEU A 172 2.55 -8.41 8.86
N SER A 173 3.05 -8.52 10.09
CA SER A 173 3.36 -9.79 10.73
C SER A 173 2.10 -10.62 10.89
N VAL A 174 2.18 -11.91 10.57
CA VAL A 174 1.06 -12.85 10.74
C VAL A 174 0.68 -12.98 12.22
N ASP A 175 1.67 -13.02 13.12
CA ASP A 175 1.44 -13.20 14.56
C ASP A 175 0.75 -11.96 15.16
N ASP A 176 1.26 -10.74 14.88
CA ASP A 176 0.65 -9.49 15.34
C ASP A 176 -0.78 -9.33 14.80
N THR A 177 -0.98 -9.68 13.54
CA THR A 177 -2.31 -9.62 12.91
C THR A 177 -3.28 -10.60 13.55
N ALA A 178 -2.84 -11.81 13.87
CA ALA A 178 -3.67 -12.83 14.51
C ALA A 178 -4.19 -12.40 15.90
N GLU A 179 -3.38 -11.71 16.68
CA GLU A 179 -3.80 -11.18 18.00
C GLU A 179 -4.88 -10.09 17.86
N ILE A 180 -4.72 -9.19 16.89
CA ILE A 180 -5.70 -8.13 16.59
C ILE A 180 -7.02 -8.75 16.09
N ILE A 181 -6.95 -9.70 15.15
CA ILE A 181 -8.13 -10.42 14.62
C ILE A 181 -8.86 -11.14 15.77
N THR A 182 -8.15 -11.85 16.63
CA THR A 182 -8.74 -12.55 17.79
C THR A 182 -9.49 -11.59 18.71
N ALA A 183 -8.96 -10.39 18.94
CA ALA A 183 -9.62 -9.36 19.73
C ALA A 183 -10.91 -8.84 19.06
N LEU A 184 -10.86 -8.61 17.73
CA LEU A 184 -12.02 -8.20 16.95
C LEU A 184 -13.11 -9.29 16.92
N GLU A 185 -12.77 -10.55 16.66
CA GLU A 185 -13.71 -11.69 16.64
C GLU A 185 -14.39 -11.92 17.98
N ARG A 186 -13.64 -11.75 19.09
CA ARG A 186 -14.22 -11.83 20.44
C ARG A 186 -15.26 -10.75 20.68
N ARG A 187 -15.04 -9.52 20.20
CA ARG A 187 -16.00 -8.41 20.35
C ARG A 187 -17.13 -8.45 19.36
N PHE A 188 -16.86 -8.93 18.16
CA PHE A 188 -17.77 -8.93 17.03
C PHE A 188 -17.82 -10.33 16.41
N PRO A 189 -18.56 -11.29 17.01
CA PRO A 189 -18.54 -12.70 16.59
C PRO A 189 -18.98 -12.96 15.14
N ASN A 190 -19.61 -11.98 14.50
CA ASN A 190 -20.10 -12.07 13.10
C ASN A 190 -19.20 -11.27 12.11
N ILE A 191 -18.01 -10.83 12.54
CA ILE A 191 -17.07 -10.13 11.63
C ILE A 191 -16.52 -11.12 10.59
N GLU A 192 -16.42 -10.69 9.34
CA GLU A 192 -15.88 -11.49 8.22
C GLU A 192 -14.52 -10.97 7.74
#